data_b94634700002be99b9e47c22d7165c05
#
_entry.id   b94634700002be99b9e47c22d7165c05
#
_cell.length_a   1.000
_cell.length_b   1.000
_cell.length_c   1.000
_cell.angle_alpha   90.00
_cell.angle_beta   90.00
_cell.angle_gamma   90.00
#
_symmetry.space_group_name_H-M   'P 1'
#
loop_
_entity.id
_entity.type
_entity.pdbx_description
1 polymer ?
#
loop_
_entity_poly.entity_id
_entity_poly.type
_entity_poly.pdbx_seq_one_letter_code
_entity_poly.pdbx_strand_id
1 'polypeptide(L)' 'MGQGSALSLASGSLIASYAPGKTTKDLLKLSRLVNRVMLEGVDEDLPGEMVVYHTIRRFPERHDCALLAWRALEDALGEA' A
#
# COMPACT_ATOMS: atom_id res chain seq x y z
N MET A 1 -5.29 -15.60 -12.48
CA MET A 1 -4.33 -14.60 -12.83
C MET A 1 -5.00 -13.45 -13.51
N GLY A 2 -4.65 -12.29 -13.26
CA GLY A 2 -5.28 -11.18 -13.87
C GLY A 2 -4.80 -9.90 -13.27
N GLN A 3 -5.66 -8.90 -13.32
CA GLN A 3 -5.30 -7.57 -12.83
C GLN A 3 -4.92 -7.56 -11.35
N GLY A 4 -5.51 -8.46 -10.55
CA GLY A 4 -5.20 -8.55 -9.14
C GLY A 4 -3.73 -8.86 -8.88
N SER A 5 -3.17 -9.82 -9.64
CA SER A 5 -1.75 -10.18 -9.49
C SER A 5 -0.85 -9.02 -9.86
N ALA A 6 -1.17 -8.32 -10.96
CA ALA A 6 -0.38 -7.18 -11.39
C ALA A 6 -0.41 -6.07 -10.35
N LEU A 7 -1.56 -5.85 -9.73
CA LEU A 7 -1.71 -4.81 -8.73
C LEU A 7 -0.94 -5.14 -7.45
N SER A 8 -0.94 -6.41 -7.04
CA SER A 8 -0.15 -6.87 -5.90
C SER A 8 1.33 -6.69 -6.15
N LEU A 9 1.78 -7.02 -7.36
CA LEU A 9 3.18 -6.85 -7.74
C LEU A 9 3.57 -5.39 -7.77
N ALA A 10 2.69 -4.53 -8.26
CA ALA A 10 2.94 -3.10 -8.29
C ALA A 10 3.08 -2.53 -6.88
N SER A 11 2.21 -2.95 -5.96
CA SER A 11 2.31 -2.51 -4.56
C SER A 11 3.61 -2.99 -3.92
N GLY A 12 3.99 -4.24 -4.15
CA GLY A 12 5.26 -4.76 -3.66
C GLY A 12 6.44 -3.98 -4.19
N SER A 13 6.39 -3.61 -5.46
CA SER A 13 7.45 -2.84 -6.09
C SER A 13 7.55 -1.44 -5.48
N LEU A 14 6.42 -0.80 -5.21
CA LEU A 14 6.41 0.51 -4.56
C LEU A 14 7.01 0.44 -3.16
N ILE A 15 6.65 -0.59 -2.40
CA ILE A 15 7.21 -0.80 -1.07
C ILE A 15 8.71 -1.00 -1.16
N ALA A 16 9.17 -1.83 -2.10
CA ALA A 16 10.58 -2.12 -2.26
C ALA A 16 11.38 -0.88 -2.64
N SER A 17 10.78 0.02 -3.41
CA SER A 17 11.44 1.27 -3.79
C SER A 17 11.50 2.26 -2.63
N TYR A 18 10.53 2.24 -1.74
CA TYR A 18 10.42 3.20 -0.65
C TYR A 18 11.14 2.75 0.62
N ALA A 19 11.20 1.44 0.88
CA ALA A 19 11.71 0.90 2.13
C ALA A 19 13.16 1.21 2.46
N PRO A 20 14.10 1.25 1.49
CA PRO A 20 15.50 1.51 1.84
C PRO A 20 15.67 2.81 2.63
N GLY A 21 16.36 2.72 3.75
CA GLY A 21 16.59 3.87 4.60
C GLY A 21 15.45 4.23 5.53
N LYS A 22 14.38 3.46 5.53
CA LYS A 22 13.22 3.73 6.39
C LYS A 22 13.23 2.81 7.60
N THR A 23 12.71 3.31 8.73
CA THR A 23 12.57 2.49 9.92
C THR A 23 11.29 1.68 9.85
N THR A 24 11.18 0.68 10.72
CA THR A 24 9.95 -0.10 10.87
C THR A 24 8.76 0.84 11.15
N LYS A 25 8.97 1.82 12.01
CA LYS A 25 7.94 2.79 12.36
C LYS A 25 7.46 3.56 11.14
N ASP A 26 8.40 3.99 10.31
CA ASP A 26 8.07 4.74 9.09
C ASP A 26 7.24 3.90 8.15
N LEU A 27 7.61 2.64 7.98
CA LEU A 27 6.90 1.73 7.08
C LEU A 27 5.50 1.43 7.59
N LEU A 28 5.34 1.22 8.89
CA LEU A 28 4.02 0.96 9.46
C LEU A 28 3.12 2.19 9.36
N LYS A 29 3.70 3.36 9.56
CA LYS A 29 2.97 4.61 9.42
C LYS A 29 2.45 4.79 8.01
N LEU A 30 3.31 4.50 7.03
CA LEU A 30 2.92 4.60 5.63
C LEU A 30 1.85 3.56 5.29
N SER A 31 1.97 2.35 5.81
CA SER A 31 0.97 1.32 5.60
C SER A 31 -0.41 1.76 6.09
N ARG A 32 -0.46 2.35 7.28
CA ARG A 32 -1.71 2.86 7.83
C ARG A 32 -2.29 3.96 6.96
N LEU A 33 -1.43 4.83 6.45
CA LEU A 33 -1.86 5.93 5.59
C LEU A 33 -2.44 5.40 4.28
N VAL A 34 -1.78 4.43 3.67
CA VAL A 34 -2.28 3.82 2.43
C VAL A 34 -3.64 3.15 2.68
N ASN A 35 -3.77 2.44 3.79
CA ASN A 35 -5.04 1.81 4.15
C ASN A 35 -6.15 2.84 4.31
N ARG A 36 -5.85 3.97 4.95
CA ARG A 36 -6.85 5.03 5.15
C ARG A 36 -7.28 5.64 3.82
N VAL A 37 -6.32 5.91 2.94
CA VAL A 37 -6.62 6.44 1.62
C VAL A 37 -7.49 5.48 0.84
N MET A 38 -7.16 4.19 0.88
CA MET A 38 -7.87 3.17 0.10
C MET A 38 -9.25 2.85 0.67
N LEU A 39 -9.35 2.70 1.98
CA LEU A 39 -10.56 2.19 2.61
C LEU A 39 -11.49 3.29 3.13
N GLU A 40 -10.92 4.40 3.57
CA GLU A 40 -11.70 5.51 4.13
C GLU A 40 -11.83 6.67 3.17
N GLY A 41 -11.08 6.66 2.08
CA GLY A 41 -11.18 7.70 1.07
C GLY A 41 -10.63 9.05 1.48
N VAL A 42 -9.75 9.09 2.49
CA VAL A 42 -9.16 10.36 2.91
C VAL A 42 -8.22 10.91 1.85
N ASP A 43 -8.12 12.22 1.77
CA ASP A 43 -7.25 12.89 0.81
C ASP A 43 -5.94 13.29 1.46
N GLU A 44 -5.15 12.29 1.84
CA GLU A 44 -3.82 12.51 2.40
C GLU A 44 -2.79 12.42 1.29
N ASP A 45 -1.73 13.20 1.41
CA ASP A 45 -0.62 13.14 0.46
C ASP A 45 0.14 11.84 0.63
N LEU A 46 0.43 11.18 -0.48
CA LEU A 46 1.24 9.96 -0.48
C LEU A 46 2.56 10.24 -1.19
N PRO A 47 3.66 9.66 -0.71
CA PRO A 47 4.97 9.92 -1.29
C PRO A 47 5.14 9.30 -2.67
N GLY A 48 5.78 10.05 -3.58
CA GLY A 48 6.23 9.53 -4.86
C GLY A 48 5.11 8.93 -5.69
N GLU A 49 5.36 7.76 -6.21
CA GLU A 49 4.43 7.08 -7.11
C GLU A 49 3.23 6.48 -6.37
N MET A 50 3.24 6.51 -5.04
CA MET A 50 2.12 5.97 -4.27
C MET A 50 0.84 6.77 -4.44
N VAL A 51 0.93 7.95 -5.04
CA VAL A 51 -0.26 8.74 -5.38
C VAL A 51 -1.25 7.96 -6.25
N VAL A 52 -0.78 6.90 -6.90
CA VAL A 52 -1.65 6.05 -7.71
C VAL A 52 -2.80 5.44 -6.88
N TYR A 53 -2.60 5.29 -5.57
CA TYR A 53 -3.66 4.76 -4.71
C TYR A 53 -4.87 5.66 -4.66
N HIS A 54 -4.71 6.96 -4.90
CA HIS A 54 -5.84 7.87 -4.99
C HIS A 54 -6.77 7.52 -6.15
N THR A 55 -6.21 6.96 -7.21
CA THR A 55 -6.99 6.51 -8.36
C THR A 55 -7.59 5.12 -8.11
N ILE A 56 -6.76 4.21 -7.59
CA ILE A 56 -7.17 2.83 -7.35
C ILE A 56 -8.31 2.74 -6.33
N ARG A 57 -8.35 3.64 -5.36
CA ARG A 57 -9.39 3.61 -4.33
C ARG A 57 -10.80 3.69 -4.88
N ARG A 58 -10.95 4.17 -6.11
CA ARG A 58 -12.26 4.27 -6.76
C ARG A 58 -12.80 2.92 -7.22
N PHE A 59 -11.99 1.89 -7.14
CA PHE A 59 -12.34 0.55 -7.62
C PHE A 59 -12.32 -0.42 -6.44
N PRO A 60 -13.44 -0.56 -5.71
CA PRO A 60 -13.47 -1.42 -4.51
C PRO A 60 -13.00 -2.84 -4.75
N GLU A 61 -13.25 -3.38 -5.94
CA GLU A 61 -12.85 -4.73 -6.28
C GLU A 61 -11.33 -4.92 -6.32
N ARG A 62 -10.58 -3.83 -6.32
CA ARG A 62 -9.12 -3.86 -6.38
C ARG A 62 -8.46 -3.57 -5.04
N HIS A 63 -9.25 -3.20 -4.02
CA HIS A 63 -8.69 -2.81 -2.72
C HIS A 63 -7.87 -3.92 -2.10
N ASP A 64 -8.40 -5.13 -2.03
CA ASP A 64 -7.71 -6.25 -1.41
C ASP A 64 -6.39 -6.56 -2.11
N CYS A 65 -6.40 -6.57 -3.44
CA CYS A 65 -5.19 -6.84 -4.22
C CYS A 65 -4.13 -5.76 -3.99
N ALA A 66 -4.55 -4.50 -3.98
CA ALA A 66 -3.62 -3.39 -3.77
C ALA A 66 -3.02 -3.42 -2.37
N LEU A 67 -3.80 -3.85 -1.37
CA LEU A 67 -3.36 -3.85 0.02
C LEU A 67 -2.68 -5.14 0.45
N LEU A 68 -2.71 -6.18 -0.38
CA LEU A 68 -2.15 -7.48 -0.02
C LEU A 68 -0.67 -7.37 0.38
N ALA A 69 0.12 -6.67 -0.41
CA ALA A 69 1.54 -6.50 -0.14
C ALA A 69 1.76 -5.72 1.15
N TRP A 70 0.91 -4.74 1.44
CA TRP A 70 0.99 -3.94 2.67
C TRP A 70 0.67 -4.79 3.89
N ARG A 71 -0.32 -5.68 3.78
CA ARG A 71 -0.65 -6.61 4.87
C ARG A 71 0.49 -7.58 5.13
N ALA A 72 1.12 -8.07 4.06
CA ALA A 72 2.28 -8.94 4.20
C ALA A 72 3.44 -8.22 4.87
N LEU A 73 3.64 -6.95 4.54
CA LEU A 73 4.67 -6.14 5.16
C LEU A 73 4.41 -5.97 6.65
N GLU A 74 3.18 -5.67 7.03
CA GLU A 74 2.83 -5.52 8.44
C GLU A 74 3.11 -6.78 9.23
N ASP A 75 2.76 -7.93 8.66
CA ASP A 75 3.04 -9.22 9.28
C ASP A 75 4.55 -9.44 9.45
N ALA A 76 5.31 -9.13 8.41
CA ALA A 76 6.76 -9.31 8.43
C ALA A 76 7.43 -8.41 9.46
N LEU A 77 6.85 -7.24 9.73
CA LEU A 77 7.38 -6.31 10.73
C LEU A 77 6.90 -6.61 12.14
N GLY A 78 6.12 -7.66 12.31
CA GLY A 78 5.67 -8.09 13.61
C GLY A 78 4.47 -7.33 14.15
N GLU A 79 3.78 -6.61 13.29
CA GLU A 79 2.57 -5.89 13.67
C GLU A 79 1.40 -6.85 13.59
N ALA A 80 0.83 -7.16 14.69
CA ALA A 80 -0.26 -8.12 14.75
C ALA A 80 -1.62 -7.46 14.58
#